data_b236ebf42a4c640272af35006203b283
#
_entry.id   b236ebf42a4c640272af35006203b283
#
_cell.length_a   1.000
_cell.length_b   1.000
_cell.length_c   1.000
_cell.angle_alpha   90.00
_cell.angle_beta   90.00
_cell.angle_gamma   90.00
#
_symmetry.space_group_name_H-M   'P 1'
#
loop_
_entity.id
_entity.type
_entity.pdbx_description
1 polymer ?
#
loop_
_entity_poly.entity_id
_entity_poly.type
_entity_poly.pdbx_seq_one_letter_code
_entity_poly.pdbx_strand_id
1 'polypeptide(L)'
;MKYSVRSIFRKVHLWLGMLSGIVIFIVAITGCIYAFQDEIKDIFRPSLRVEATGKPFLSPEELKEKATAYVFVTPADSSNAIYGVMYNTFDKAAVLGCNFTDSGYTTLYVNPYNGELIHKESFNNDFFRIALAGHRSLWLPNPIGKQIVGWSVWIFVIVLLSGLILWIPKKWNKKSIATGLKIKWKAPFTRVNYDLHNVLGFYTAIFALIIALTGLTWSFDWFSKSYYSLITGGKEFKKWEPALSDTTLTSLEGNTSGLLWEQMKREYPIGSKGSFRFDYPKTKSDAFMVCYNPSNVTYYTREYRFFDQSSLQELSGGGSYGLNAKEITSGDKLFRMSYDFHSGSIFGLPGRILAFLVSLVIASLPITGVIIWWRKKKKKRK
;
A
#
# COMPACT_ATOMS: atom_id res chain seq x y z
N MET A 1 -38.75 0.77 29.18
CA MET A 1 -37.68 -0.25 29.15
C MET A 1 -36.30 0.43 29.14
N LYS A 2 -35.58 0.50 30.24
CA LYS A 2 -34.19 1.02 30.27
C LYS A 2 -33.26 -0.04 29.66
N TYR A 3 -32.84 0.13 28.42
CA TYR A 3 -31.80 -0.70 27.84
C TYR A 3 -30.47 -0.43 28.61
N SER A 4 -29.81 -1.49 29.10
CA SER A 4 -28.47 -1.32 29.64
C SER A 4 -27.53 -0.90 28.51
N VAL A 5 -26.57 0.00 28.78
CA VAL A 5 -25.55 0.46 27.84
C VAL A 5 -24.90 -0.70 27.08
N ARG A 6 -24.55 -1.78 27.80
CA ARG A 6 -23.98 -3.00 27.21
C ARG A 6 -24.93 -3.72 26.21
N SER A 7 -26.26 -3.59 26.40
CA SER A 7 -27.23 -4.13 25.43
C SER A 7 -27.24 -3.35 24.13
N ILE A 8 -27.03 -2.03 24.22
CA ILE A 8 -26.91 -1.16 23.02
C ILE A 8 -25.64 -1.52 22.27
N PHE A 9 -24.48 -1.56 22.92
CA PHE A 9 -23.22 -1.97 22.28
C PHE A 9 -23.28 -3.35 21.65
N ARG A 10 -24.00 -4.30 22.24
CA ARG A 10 -24.19 -5.64 21.66
C ARG A 10 -25.01 -5.61 20.36
N LYS A 11 -26.04 -4.76 20.29
CA LYS A 11 -26.84 -4.59 19.07
C LYS A 11 -26.02 -3.89 18.00
N VAL A 12 -25.35 -2.80 18.34
CA VAL A 12 -24.44 -2.05 17.44
C VAL A 12 -23.38 -2.98 16.87
N HIS A 13 -22.63 -3.68 17.73
CA HIS A 13 -21.59 -4.62 17.33
C HIS A 13 -22.12 -5.70 16.38
N LEU A 14 -23.29 -6.28 16.69
CA LEU A 14 -23.86 -7.33 15.85
C LEU A 14 -24.28 -6.83 14.48
N TRP A 15 -25.08 -5.76 14.44
CA TRP A 15 -25.66 -5.30 13.16
C TRP A 15 -24.62 -4.62 12.25
N LEU A 16 -23.76 -3.81 12.82
CA LEU A 16 -22.68 -3.18 12.06
C LEU A 16 -21.64 -4.23 11.63
N GLY A 17 -21.34 -5.23 12.47
CA GLY A 17 -20.47 -6.33 12.10
C GLY A 17 -21.04 -7.21 11.00
N MET A 18 -22.35 -7.41 10.95
CA MET A 18 -23.01 -8.13 9.84
C MET A 18 -23.02 -7.29 8.55
N LEU A 19 -23.25 -5.99 8.65
CA LEU A 19 -23.29 -5.07 7.51
C LEU A 19 -21.93 -4.95 6.81
N SER A 20 -20.84 -4.79 7.58
CA SER A 20 -19.49 -4.62 7.02
C SER A 20 -18.74 -5.94 6.84
N GLY A 21 -19.22 -7.02 7.43
CA GLY A 21 -18.44 -8.25 7.63
C GLY A 21 -17.94 -8.89 6.34
N ILE A 22 -18.76 -8.94 5.28
CA ILE A 22 -18.34 -9.54 4.01
C ILE A 22 -17.27 -8.69 3.30
N VAL A 23 -17.40 -7.37 3.36
CA VAL A 23 -16.42 -6.44 2.78
C VAL A 23 -15.10 -6.57 3.53
N ILE A 24 -15.15 -6.56 4.87
CA ILE A 24 -13.94 -6.69 5.72
C ILE A 24 -13.28 -8.06 5.51
N PHE A 25 -14.05 -9.13 5.32
CA PHE A 25 -13.51 -10.45 4.99
C PHE A 25 -12.70 -10.40 3.67
N ILE A 26 -13.29 -9.85 2.60
CA ILE A 26 -12.63 -9.75 1.30
C ILE A 26 -11.37 -8.87 1.40
N VAL A 27 -11.48 -7.69 2.01
CA VAL A 27 -10.37 -6.75 2.19
C VAL A 27 -9.24 -7.40 3.00
N ALA A 28 -9.54 -8.08 4.09
CA ALA A 28 -8.53 -8.74 4.93
C ALA A 28 -7.82 -9.89 4.19
N ILE A 29 -8.55 -10.76 3.48
CA ILE A 29 -7.96 -11.88 2.73
C ILE A 29 -7.10 -11.37 1.57
N THR A 30 -7.59 -10.40 0.80
CA THR A 30 -6.83 -9.82 -0.31
C THR A 30 -5.59 -9.06 0.18
N GLY A 31 -5.66 -8.42 1.35
CA GLY A 31 -4.52 -7.85 2.04
C GLY A 31 -3.48 -8.89 2.45
N CYS A 32 -3.91 -10.04 3.00
CA CYS A 32 -3.02 -11.16 3.30
C CYS A 32 -2.26 -11.65 2.06
N ILE A 33 -2.96 -11.81 0.93
CA ILE A 33 -2.34 -12.24 -0.33
C ILE A 33 -1.30 -11.22 -0.79
N TYR A 34 -1.60 -9.93 -0.69
CA TYR A 34 -0.72 -8.87 -1.15
C TYR A 34 0.51 -8.65 -0.25
N ALA A 35 0.42 -9.00 1.04
CA ALA A 35 1.45 -8.70 2.04
C ALA A 35 2.84 -9.29 1.72
N PHE A 36 2.90 -10.42 1.01
CA PHE A 36 4.13 -11.13 0.67
C PHE A 36 4.38 -11.19 -0.84
N GLN A 37 3.83 -10.22 -1.61
CA GLN A 37 3.96 -10.24 -3.07
C GLN A 37 5.41 -10.26 -3.55
N ASP A 38 6.31 -9.51 -2.89
CA ASP A 38 7.69 -9.37 -3.32
C ASP A 38 8.45 -10.69 -3.09
N GLU A 39 8.29 -11.32 -1.92
CA GLU A 39 8.89 -12.61 -1.62
C GLU A 39 8.36 -13.72 -2.53
N ILE A 40 7.06 -13.72 -2.77
CA ILE A 40 6.45 -14.72 -3.67
C ILE A 40 6.96 -14.52 -5.10
N LYS A 41 7.02 -13.26 -5.58
CA LYS A 41 7.59 -12.96 -6.90
C LYS A 41 9.05 -13.37 -6.99
N ASP A 42 9.87 -13.09 -5.98
CA ASP A 42 11.28 -13.48 -5.95
C ASP A 42 11.47 -15.02 -6.00
N ILE A 43 10.57 -15.79 -5.38
CA ILE A 43 10.59 -17.26 -5.42
C ILE A 43 10.15 -17.81 -6.77
N PHE A 44 9.04 -17.30 -7.33
CA PHE A 44 8.46 -17.84 -8.57
C PHE A 44 9.04 -17.24 -9.85
N ARG A 45 9.84 -16.16 -9.74
CA ARG A 45 10.45 -15.45 -10.86
C ARG A 45 11.94 -15.21 -10.62
N PRO A 46 12.75 -16.28 -10.44
CA PRO A 46 14.19 -16.13 -10.23
C PRO A 46 14.89 -15.49 -11.45
N SER A 47 14.28 -15.56 -12.65
CA SER A 47 14.76 -14.90 -13.88
C SER A 47 14.79 -13.37 -13.79
N LEU A 48 14.10 -12.75 -12.83
CA LEU A 48 14.21 -11.29 -12.59
C LEU A 48 15.49 -10.90 -11.85
N ARG A 49 16.30 -11.85 -11.44
CA ARG A 49 17.67 -11.63 -10.95
C ARG A 49 18.63 -11.61 -12.15
N VAL A 50 19.57 -10.69 -12.08
CA VAL A 50 20.62 -10.53 -13.09
C VAL A 50 21.97 -10.70 -12.43
N GLU A 51 22.99 -11.08 -13.19
CA GLU A 51 24.36 -11.12 -12.70
C GLU A 51 24.89 -9.70 -12.54
N ALA A 52 25.42 -9.40 -11.36
CA ALA A 52 26.06 -8.13 -11.09
C ALA A 52 27.44 -8.09 -11.81
N THR A 53 27.54 -7.35 -12.89
CA THR A 53 28.72 -7.33 -13.76
C THR A 53 29.83 -6.40 -13.27
N GLY A 54 29.59 -5.59 -12.23
CA GLY A 54 30.49 -4.53 -11.79
C GLY A 54 30.55 -3.32 -12.75
N LYS A 55 29.83 -3.36 -13.87
CA LYS A 55 29.69 -2.23 -14.80
C LYS A 55 28.62 -1.26 -14.31
N PRO A 56 28.67 0.01 -14.70
CA PRO A 56 27.57 0.94 -14.42
C PRO A 56 26.29 0.50 -15.14
N PHE A 57 25.15 0.85 -14.57
CA PHE A 57 23.86 0.69 -15.24
C PHE A 57 23.78 1.57 -16.48
N LEU A 58 23.07 1.10 -17.51
CA LEU A 58 22.66 1.94 -18.62
C LEU A 58 21.81 3.11 -18.11
N SER A 59 21.90 4.24 -18.77
CA SER A 59 21.06 5.40 -18.48
C SER A 59 19.58 5.10 -18.74
N PRO A 60 18.67 5.87 -18.13
CA PRO A 60 17.25 5.75 -18.41
C PRO A 60 16.93 5.82 -19.90
N GLU A 61 17.59 6.72 -20.64
CA GLU A 61 17.38 6.91 -22.08
C GLU A 61 17.84 5.69 -22.90
N GLU A 62 19.03 5.13 -22.60
CA GLU A 62 19.52 3.91 -23.27
C GLU A 62 18.59 2.74 -23.00
N LEU A 63 18.08 2.59 -21.76
CA LEU A 63 17.11 1.52 -21.43
C LEU A 63 15.78 1.75 -22.14
N LYS A 64 15.31 2.98 -22.25
CA LYS A 64 14.09 3.34 -22.97
C LYS A 64 14.23 3.03 -24.45
N GLU A 65 15.33 3.43 -25.08
CA GLU A 65 15.61 3.18 -26.51
C GLU A 65 15.62 1.66 -26.79
N LYS A 66 16.42 0.89 -26.03
CA LYS A 66 16.50 -0.57 -26.19
C LYS A 66 15.16 -1.26 -25.92
N ALA A 67 14.43 -0.86 -24.89
CA ALA A 67 13.13 -1.43 -24.58
C ALA A 67 12.08 -1.12 -25.66
N THR A 68 12.16 0.04 -26.28
CA THR A 68 11.30 0.44 -27.39
C THR A 68 11.40 -0.54 -28.54
N ALA A 69 12.59 -1.03 -28.87
CA ALA A 69 12.81 -2.02 -29.93
C ALA A 69 12.10 -3.37 -29.66
N TYR A 70 11.92 -3.76 -28.40
CA TYR A 70 11.23 -5.01 -28.04
C TYR A 70 9.70 -4.89 -27.99
N VAL A 71 9.18 -3.69 -27.94
CA VAL A 71 7.81 -3.45 -27.50
C VAL A 71 6.91 -2.97 -28.62
N PHE A 72 7.47 -2.30 -29.64
CA PHE A 72 6.69 -1.63 -30.66
C PHE A 72 6.82 -2.26 -32.04
N VAL A 73 5.66 -2.70 -32.55
CA VAL A 73 5.51 -3.26 -33.91
C VAL A 73 5.11 -2.16 -34.90
N THR A 74 4.60 -1.01 -34.40
CA THR A 74 4.16 0.10 -35.26
C THR A 74 4.75 1.44 -34.84
N PRO A 75 5.09 2.34 -35.79
CA PRO A 75 5.68 3.65 -35.48
C PRO A 75 4.79 4.60 -34.65
N ALA A 76 3.47 4.42 -34.72
CA ALA A 76 2.52 5.29 -33.98
C ALA A 76 2.54 5.10 -32.46
N ASP A 77 3.00 3.93 -31.99
CA ASP A 77 2.99 3.58 -30.56
C ASP A 77 4.24 4.06 -29.78
N SER A 78 5.26 4.50 -30.48
CA SER A 78 6.62 4.41 -29.96
C SER A 78 7.09 5.55 -29.03
N SER A 79 6.56 6.78 -29.13
CA SER A 79 7.22 7.92 -28.45
C SER A 79 6.81 8.16 -27.00
N ASN A 80 5.61 7.74 -26.59
CA ASN A 80 5.07 8.08 -25.27
C ASN A 80 4.70 6.88 -24.39
N ALA A 81 5.02 5.66 -24.81
CA ALA A 81 4.57 4.47 -24.09
C ALA A 81 5.39 4.18 -22.82
N ILE A 82 6.70 4.42 -22.82
CA ILE A 82 7.54 4.26 -21.62
C ILE A 82 7.59 5.57 -20.86
N TYR A 83 7.00 5.57 -19.65
CA TYR A 83 6.91 6.78 -18.84
C TYR A 83 7.93 6.83 -17.68
N GLY A 84 8.65 5.75 -17.39
CA GLY A 84 9.68 5.77 -16.38
C GLY A 84 10.43 4.46 -16.24
N VAL A 85 11.58 4.56 -15.60
CA VAL A 85 12.51 3.46 -15.31
C VAL A 85 12.74 3.42 -13.81
N MET A 86 12.67 2.23 -13.21
CA MET A 86 13.04 1.99 -11.81
C MET A 86 14.22 1.03 -11.75
N TYR A 87 15.31 1.49 -11.19
CA TYR A 87 16.49 0.70 -10.87
C TYR A 87 16.36 0.13 -9.47
N ASN A 88 16.73 -1.13 -9.33
CA ASN A 88 16.81 -1.84 -8.06
C ASN A 88 18.29 -2.07 -7.68
N THR A 89 18.57 -3.04 -6.80
CA THR A 89 19.93 -3.46 -6.47
C THR A 89 20.62 -4.10 -7.68
N PHE A 90 21.97 -4.12 -7.65
CA PHE A 90 22.83 -4.60 -8.74
C PHE A 90 22.49 -6.00 -9.27
N ASP A 91 21.86 -6.82 -8.45
CA ASP A 91 21.44 -8.20 -8.77
C ASP A 91 20.01 -8.34 -9.27
N LYS A 92 19.31 -7.22 -9.53
CA LYS A 92 17.90 -7.22 -9.95
C LYS A 92 17.68 -6.51 -11.28
N ALA A 93 16.69 -6.99 -12.01
CA ALA A 93 16.22 -6.34 -13.24
C ALA A 93 15.77 -4.90 -12.96
N ALA A 94 16.01 -4.00 -13.90
CA ALA A 94 15.35 -2.72 -13.97
C ALA A 94 13.90 -2.89 -14.46
N VAL A 95 13.02 -2.01 -14.01
CA VAL A 95 11.59 -2.09 -14.25
C VAL A 95 11.14 -0.87 -15.04
N LEU A 96 10.62 -1.06 -16.25
CA LEU A 96 10.06 0.00 -17.06
C LEU A 96 8.55 -0.07 -17.05
N GLY A 97 7.93 1.08 -16.78
CA GLY A 97 6.50 1.24 -16.88
C GLY A 97 6.09 1.71 -18.27
N CYS A 98 5.17 0.98 -18.90
CA CYS A 98 4.69 1.26 -20.25
C CYS A 98 3.17 1.34 -20.27
N ASN A 99 2.63 2.10 -21.23
CA ASN A 99 1.21 2.12 -21.52
C ASN A 99 1.01 1.78 -23.00
N PHE A 100 0.27 0.71 -23.27
CA PHE A 100 -0.04 0.25 -24.61
C PHE A 100 -1.49 0.55 -24.95
N THR A 101 -1.75 0.86 -26.21
CA THR A 101 -3.09 1.16 -26.71
C THR A 101 -4.03 -0.05 -26.53
N ASP A 102 -3.54 -1.26 -26.78
CA ASP A 102 -4.36 -2.47 -26.77
C ASP A 102 -4.39 -3.20 -25.43
N SER A 103 -3.27 -3.22 -24.70
CA SER A 103 -3.13 -3.98 -23.44
C SER A 103 -3.07 -3.12 -22.18
N GLY A 104 -3.15 -1.81 -22.33
CA GLY A 104 -3.07 -0.86 -21.23
C GLY A 104 -1.71 -0.87 -20.53
N TYR A 105 -1.74 -0.69 -19.22
CA TYR A 105 -0.52 -0.64 -18.43
C TYR A 105 0.23 -1.97 -18.42
N THR A 106 1.52 -1.91 -18.76
CA THR A 106 2.41 -3.07 -18.84
C THR A 106 3.73 -2.75 -18.14
N THR A 107 4.30 -3.74 -17.48
CA THR A 107 5.62 -3.67 -16.86
C THR A 107 6.60 -4.51 -17.68
N LEU A 108 7.75 -3.93 -18.03
CA LEU A 108 8.88 -4.61 -18.64
C LEU A 108 9.98 -4.74 -17.61
N TYR A 109 10.52 -5.94 -17.52
CA TYR A 109 11.71 -6.22 -16.70
C TYR A 109 12.88 -6.42 -17.67
N VAL A 110 13.90 -5.57 -17.54
CA VAL A 110 15.06 -5.56 -18.42
C VAL A 110 16.36 -5.69 -17.63
N ASN A 111 17.37 -6.25 -18.26
CA ASN A 111 18.71 -6.28 -17.70
C ASN A 111 19.27 -4.84 -17.68
N PRO A 112 19.62 -4.28 -16.51
CA PRO A 112 20.07 -2.90 -16.39
C PRO A 112 21.44 -2.63 -17.04
N TYR A 113 22.19 -3.68 -17.39
CA TYR A 113 23.54 -3.57 -17.95
C TYR A 113 23.59 -3.61 -19.48
N ASN A 114 22.63 -4.28 -20.11
CA ASN A 114 22.61 -4.45 -21.58
C ASN A 114 21.26 -4.11 -22.22
N GLY A 115 20.21 -3.88 -21.42
CA GLY A 115 18.87 -3.54 -21.88
C GLY A 115 18.06 -4.72 -22.43
N GLU A 116 18.54 -5.97 -22.30
CA GLU A 116 17.83 -7.16 -22.77
C GLU A 116 16.51 -7.35 -22.00
N LEU A 117 15.43 -7.63 -22.72
CA LEU A 117 14.11 -7.90 -22.15
C LEU A 117 14.10 -9.28 -21.49
N ILE A 118 13.89 -9.32 -20.18
CA ILE A 118 13.82 -10.55 -19.38
C ILE A 118 12.36 -11.04 -19.29
N HIS A 119 11.42 -10.12 -19.00
CA HIS A 119 10.02 -10.48 -18.80
C HIS A 119 9.09 -9.30 -19.10
N LYS A 120 7.91 -9.62 -19.64
CA LYS A 120 6.82 -8.65 -19.88
C LYS A 120 5.58 -9.08 -19.11
N GLU A 121 5.00 -8.18 -18.34
CA GLU A 121 3.81 -8.46 -17.53
C GLU A 121 2.74 -7.39 -17.76
N SER A 122 1.57 -7.83 -18.24
CA SER A 122 0.42 -6.94 -18.32
C SER A 122 -0.17 -6.71 -16.92
N PHE A 123 -0.50 -5.46 -16.60
CA PHE A 123 -1.13 -5.08 -15.36
C PHE A 123 -2.41 -5.86 -15.04
N ASN A 124 -3.21 -6.13 -16.06
CA ASN A 124 -4.48 -6.83 -15.91
C ASN A 124 -4.32 -8.30 -15.56
N ASN A 125 -3.17 -8.91 -15.85
CA ASN A 125 -2.88 -10.32 -15.63
C ASN A 125 -2.00 -10.56 -14.38
N ASP A 126 -1.53 -9.50 -13.70
CA ASP A 126 -0.76 -9.65 -12.46
C ASP A 126 -1.71 -10.05 -11.32
N PHE A 127 -1.54 -11.28 -10.82
CA PHE A 127 -2.32 -11.82 -9.70
C PHE A 127 -2.35 -10.90 -8.47
N PHE A 128 -1.20 -10.32 -8.11
CA PHE A 128 -1.13 -9.42 -6.95
C PHE A 128 -1.84 -8.09 -7.20
N ARG A 129 -1.87 -7.62 -8.45
CA ARG A 129 -2.66 -6.44 -8.83
C ARG A 129 -4.15 -6.71 -8.75
N ILE A 130 -4.58 -7.91 -9.17
CA ILE A 130 -5.97 -8.35 -8.99
C ILE A 130 -6.33 -8.41 -7.50
N ALA A 131 -5.46 -8.97 -6.66
CA ALA A 131 -5.66 -8.99 -5.21
C ALA A 131 -5.74 -7.56 -4.64
N LEU A 132 -4.84 -6.65 -5.06
CA LEU A 132 -4.84 -5.25 -4.63
C LEU A 132 -6.12 -4.51 -5.07
N ALA A 133 -6.63 -4.77 -6.26
CA ALA A 133 -7.89 -4.21 -6.73
C ALA A 133 -9.07 -4.66 -5.85
N GLY A 134 -9.10 -5.94 -5.45
CA GLY A 134 -10.06 -6.46 -4.48
C GLY A 134 -9.94 -5.79 -3.11
N HIS A 135 -8.71 -5.59 -2.65
CA HIS A 135 -8.42 -4.92 -1.37
C HIS A 135 -8.89 -3.47 -1.35
N ARG A 136 -8.65 -2.73 -2.41
CA ARG A 136 -8.91 -1.28 -2.46
C ARG A 136 -10.33 -0.91 -2.90
N SER A 137 -10.95 -1.73 -3.76
CA SER A 137 -12.20 -1.37 -4.44
C SER A 137 -13.14 -2.54 -4.70
N LEU A 138 -12.90 -3.74 -4.16
CA LEU A 138 -13.74 -4.94 -4.40
C LEU A 138 -13.89 -5.25 -5.90
N TRP A 139 -12.88 -4.98 -6.71
CA TRP A 139 -12.88 -5.09 -8.19
C TRP A 139 -13.94 -4.21 -8.89
N LEU A 140 -14.58 -3.31 -8.16
CA LEU A 140 -15.53 -2.33 -8.70
C LEU A 140 -14.77 -1.11 -9.28
N PRO A 141 -15.43 -0.29 -10.12
CA PRO A 141 -14.87 1.00 -10.54
C PRO A 141 -14.40 1.82 -9.34
N ASN A 142 -13.18 2.37 -9.45
CA ASN A 142 -12.46 2.95 -8.31
C ASN A 142 -13.29 3.97 -7.48
N PRO A 143 -14.05 4.92 -8.08
CA PRO A 143 -14.86 5.86 -7.28
C PRO A 143 -15.87 5.16 -6.37
N ILE A 144 -16.55 4.12 -6.87
CA ILE A 144 -17.61 3.39 -6.15
C ILE A 144 -16.99 2.44 -5.14
N GLY A 145 -16.08 1.57 -5.61
CA GLY A 145 -15.47 0.53 -4.77
C GLY A 145 -14.68 1.10 -3.60
N LYS A 146 -13.93 2.16 -3.83
CA LYS A 146 -13.18 2.89 -2.80
C LYS A 146 -14.10 3.41 -1.67
N GLN A 147 -15.28 3.94 -2.02
CA GLN A 147 -16.25 4.43 -1.02
C GLN A 147 -16.83 3.27 -0.21
N ILE A 148 -17.22 2.17 -0.86
CA ILE A 148 -17.76 0.99 -0.17
C ILE A 148 -16.74 0.43 0.82
N VAL A 149 -15.48 0.26 0.40
CA VAL A 149 -14.40 -0.21 1.27
C VAL A 149 -14.17 0.78 2.42
N GLY A 150 -14.04 2.07 2.12
CA GLY A 150 -13.78 3.11 3.12
C GLY A 150 -14.85 3.16 4.21
N TRP A 151 -16.14 3.21 3.83
CA TRP A 151 -17.23 3.20 4.81
C TRP A 151 -17.31 1.89 5.57
N SER A 152 -17.04 0.75 4.94
CA SER A 152 -16.99 -0.54 5.65
C SER A 152 -15.87 -0.59 6.67
N VAL A 153 -14.70 -0.04 6.37
CA VAL A 153 -13.58 0.07 7.31
C VAL A 153 -13.93 1.04 8.46
N TRP A 154 -14.60 2.17 8.17
CA TRP A 154 -15.06 3.08 9.21
C TRP A 154 -16.06 2.41 10.17
N ILE A 155 -17.04 1.68 9.62
CA ILE A 155 -17.97 0.84 10.41
C ILE A 155 -17.19 -0.20 11.22
N PHE A 156 -16.18 -0.83 10.64
CA PHE A 156 -15.35 -1.82 11.33
C PHE A 156 -14.59 -1.21 12.52
N VAL A 157 -14.11 0.03 12.45
CA VAL A 157 -13.54 0.74 13.60
C VAL A 157 -14.56 0.82 14.74
N ILE A 158 -15.81 1.16 14.45
CA ILE A 158 -16.88 1.20 15.46
C ILE A 158 -17.13 -0.21 16.04
N VAL A 159 -17.11 -1.23 15.17
CA VAL A 159 -17.24 -2.65 15.60
C VAL A 159 -16.09 -3.06 16.52
N LEU A 160 -14.84 -2.72 16.19
CA LEU A 160 -13.68 -2.99 17.06
C LEU A 160 -13.83 -2.33 18.44
N LEU A 161 -14.15 -1.05 18.48
CA LEU A 161 -14.33 -0.31 19.75
C LEU A 161 -15.48 -0.88 20.58
N SER A 162 -16.62 -1.18 19.94
CA SER A 162 -17.74 -1.82 20.62
C SER A 162 -17.40 -3.25 21.10
N GLY A 163 -16.58 -3.97 20.36
CA GLY A 163 -16.07 -5.29 20.74
C GLY A 163 -15.20 -5.24 22.01
N LEU A 164 -14.30 -4.28 22.08
CA LEU A 164 -13.46 -4.02 23.27
C LEU A 164 -14.32 -3.71 24.50
N ILE A 165 -15.35 -2.85 24.36
CA ILE A 165 -16.29 -2.55 25.46
C ILE A 165 -17.04 -3.82 25.91
N LEU A 166 -17.44 -4.68 24.96
CA LEU A 166 -18.11 -5.93 25.29
C LEU A 166 -17.18 -6.98 25.91
N TRP A 167 -15.89 -6.91 25.59
CA TRP A 167 -14.87 -7.79 26.16
C TRP A 167 -14.63 -7.51 27.65
N ILE A 168 -14.72 -6.25 28.11
CA ILE A 168 -14.54 -5.88 29.53
C ILE A 168 -15.45 -6.74 30.42
N PRO A 169 -14.93 -7.50 31.41
CA PRO A 169 -15.73 -8.36 32.24
C PRO A 169 -16.62 -7.56 33.20
N LYS A 170 -17.81 -8.07 33.51
CA LYS A 170 -18.70 -7.44 34.52
C LYS A 170 -18.13 -7.49 35.94
N LYS A 171 -17.34 -8.53 36.25
CA LYS A 171 -16.67 -8.73 37.52
C LYS A 171 -15.19 -8.99 37.28
N TRP A 172 -14.34 -8.23 37.92
CA TRP A 172 -12.89 -8.34 37.83
C TRP A 172 -12.38 -9.42 38.81
N ASN A 173 -12.44 -10.68 38.38
CA ASN A 173 -11.87 -11.80 39.13
C ASN A 173 -11.05 -12.70 38.19
N LYS A 174 -10.16 -13.52 38.78
CA LYS A 174 -9.24 -14.40 38.01
C LYS A 174 -9.97 -15.27 36.98
N LYS A 175 -11.17 -15.80 37.31
CA LYS A 175 -11.96 -16.65 36.42
C LYS A 175 -12.52 -15.88 35.22
N SER A 176 -13.05 -14.68 35.44
CA SER A 176 -13.59 -13.83 34.37
C SER A 176 -12.51 -13.35 33.42
N ILE A 177 -11.35 -12.92 33.96
CA ILE A 177 -10.18 -12.49 33.19
C ILE A 177 -9.64 -13.67 32.37
N ALA A 178 -9.41 -14.83 32.98
CA ALA A 178 -8.93 -16.02 32.28
C ALA A 178 -9.87 -16.45 31.14
N THR A 179 -11.18 -16.25 31.29
CA THR A 179 -12.19 -16.56 30.27
C THR A 179 -12.07 -15.59 29.07
N GLY A 180 -11.65 -14.35 29.26
CA GLY A 180 -11.43 -13.37 28.20
C GLY A 180 -10.10 -13.53 27.47
N LEU A 181 -9.10 -14.17 28.10
CA LEU A 181 -7.73 -14.25 27.60
C LEU A 181 -7.30 -15.64 27.10
N LYS A 182 -8.06 -16.71 27.39
CA LYS A 182 -7.67 -18.11 27.09
C LYS A 182 -8.73 -18.82 26.26
N ILE A 183 -8.31 -19.54 25.23
CA ILE A 183 -9.16 -20.41 24.41
C ILE A 183 -9.23 -21.79 25.09
N LYS A 184 -10.45 -22.27 25.30
CA LYS A 184 -10.71 -23.61 25.90
C LYS A 184 -10.81 -24.66 24.80
N TRP A 185 -9.68 -25.11 24.27
CA TRP A 185 -9.62 -26.03 23.13
C TRP A 185 -10.37 -27.34 23.30
N LYS A 186 -10.44 -27.86 24.53
CA LYS A 186 -11.16 -29.13 24.86
C LYS A 186 -12.68 -28.92 25.07
N ALA A 187 -13.20 -27.71 24.96
CA ALA A 187 -14.62 -27.42 25.12
C ALA A 187 -15.42 -27.74 23.84
N PRO A 188 -16.75 -27.87 23.92
CA PRO A 188 -17.57 -28.02 22.72
C PRO A 188 -17.35 -26.90 21.71
N PHE A 189 -17.53 -27.21 20.42
CA PHE A 189 -17.28 -26.27 19.29
C PHE A 189 -17.90 -24.87 19.49
N THR A 190 -19.10 -24.79 20.06
CA THR A 190 -19.75 -23.49 20.36
C THR A 190 -18.97 -22.64 21.32
N ARG A 191 -18.28 -23.24 22.28
CA ARG A 191 -17.43 -22.52 23.23
C ARG A 191 -16.11 -22.14 22.57
N VAL A 192 -15.47 -23.05 21.84
CA VAL A 192 -14.24 -22.79 21.14
C VAL A 192 -14.45 -21.64 20.12
N ASN A 193 -15.52 -21.68 19.31
CA ASN A 193 -15.84 -20.61 18.37
C ASN A 193 -16.07 -19.26 19.06
N TYR A 194 -16.74 -19.24 20.21
CA TYR A 194 -16.89 -18.02 21.00
C TYR A 194 -15.55 -17.50 21.52
N ASP A 195 -14.69 -18.40 22.04
CA ASP A 195 -13.37 -18.03 22.55
C ASP A 195 -12.47 -17.53 21.41
N LEU A 196 -12.47 -18.16 20.23
CA LEU A 196 -11.76 -17.68 19.05
C LEU A 196 -12.17 -16.25 18.70
N HIS A 197 -13.48 -15.99 18.60
CA HIS A 197 -13.97 -14.64 18.32
C HIS A 197 -13.54 -13.62 19.39
N ASN A 198 -13.75 -13.95 20.66
CA ASN A 198 -13.57 -13.03 21.78
C ASN A 198 -12.09 -12.81 22.14
N VAL A 199 -11.30 -13.89 22.20
CA VAL A 199 -9.89 -13.85 22.62
C VAL A 199 -9.01 -13.33 21.50
N LEU A 200 -9.14 -13.88 20.28
CA LEU A 200 -8.35 -13.37 19.15
C LEU A 200 -8.75 -11.95 18.77
N GLY A 201 -10.05 -11.63 18.80
CA GLY A 201 -10.52 -10.27 18.58
C GLY A 201 -9.90 -9.27 19.57
N PHE A 202 -9.75 -9.64 20.85
CA PHE A 202 -9.09 -8.79 21.84
C PHE A 202 -7.60 -8.62 21.56
N TYR A 203 -6.85 -9.71 21.36
CA TYR A 203 -5.39 -9.62 21.15
C TYR A 203 -5.02 -8.89 19.87
N THR A 204 -5.84 -8.97 18.84
CA THR A 204 -5.58 -8.28 17.56
C THR A 204 -6.13 -6.87 17.51
N ALA A 205 -6.99 -6.45 18.44
CA ALA A 205 -7.77 -5.22 18.33
C ALA A 205 -6.93 -3.95 18.13
N ILE A 206 -5.81 -3.80 18.86
CA ILE A 206 -4.96 -2.61 18.73
C ILE A 206 -4.28 -2.55 17.37
N PHE A 207 -3.76 -3.67 16.89
CA PHE A 207 -3.11 -3.75 15.59
C PHE A 207 -4.13 -3.58 14.46
N ALA A 208 -5.31 -4.21 14.59
CA ALA A 208 -6.43 -4.04 13.67
C ALA A 208 -6.90 -2.58 13.58
N LEU A 209 -6.92 -1.86 14.72
CA LEU A 209 -7.27 -0.46 14.76
C LEU A 209 -6.23 0.40 14.02
N ILE A 210 -4.93 0.15 14.21
CA ILE A 210 -3.85 0.85 13.50
C ILE A 210 -3.98 0.60 11.99
N ILE A 211 -4.13 -0.66 11.56
CA ILE A 211 -4.30 -1.03 10.15
C ILE A 211 -5.54 -0.36 9.56
N ALA A 212 -6.67 -0.36 10.27
CA ALA A 212 -7.90 0.26 9.80
C ALA A 212 -7.77 1.79 9.67
N LEU A 213 -7.25 2.48 10.70
CA LEU A 213 -7.10 3.93 10.69
C LEU A 213 -6.11 4.40 9.62
N THR A 214 -4.97 3.70 9.46
CA THR A 214 -4.03 4.01 8.39
C THR A 214 -4.64 3.77 7.01
N GLY A 215 -5.47 2.74 6.82
CA GLY A 215 -6.21 2.50 5.58
C GLY A 215 -7.20 3.59 5.22
N LEU A 216 -7.83 4.24 6.21
CA LEU A 216 -8.77 5.35 5.99
C LEU A 216 -8.10 6.59 5.39
N THR A 217 -6.79 6.78 5.55
CA THR A 217 -6.06 7.90 4.95
C THR A 217 -6.12 7.88 3.42
N TRP A 218 -6.25 6.70 2.79
CA TRP A 218 -6.40 6.60 1.34
C TRP A 218 -7.87 6.56 0.88
N SER A 219 -8.78 6.31 1.81
CA SER A 219 -10.20 6.23 1.48
C SER A 219 -10.88 7.60 1.43
N PHE A 220 -10.55 8.47 2.41
CA PHE A 220 -11.23 9.75 2.58
C PHE A 220 -10.27 10.93 2.70
N ASP A 221 -10.43 11.92 1.84
CA ASP A 221 -9.64 13.16 1.88
C ASP A 221 -9.82 13.92 3.20
N TRP A 222 -11.05 13.98 3.72
CA TRP A 222 -11.32 14.63 5.00
C TRP A 222 -10.57 13.95 6.15
N PHE A 223 -10.46 12.62 6.13
CA PHE A 223 -9.73 11.87 7.15
C PHE A 223 -8.22 12.15 7.07
N SER A 224 -7.64 12.12 5.86
CA SER A 224 -6.24 12.47 5.64
C SER A 224 -5.92 13.87 6.13
N LYS A 225 -6.75 14.86 5.77
CA LYS A 225 -6.59 16.25 6.20
C LYS A 225 -6.64 16.39 7.71
N SER A 226 -7.64 15.80 8.36
CA SER A 226 -7.81 15.86 9.82
C SER A 226 -6.67 15.16 10.54
N TYR A 227 -6.28 13.96 10.10
CA TYR A 227 -5.19 13.19 10.68
C TYR A 227 -3.85 13.92 10.54
N TYR A 228 -3.54 14.41 9.32
CA TYR A 228 -2.31 15.15 9.06
C TYR A 228 -2.22 16.43 9.92
N SER A 229 -3.27 17.23 9.93
CA SER A 229 -3.34 18.45 10.75
C SER A 229 -3.13 18.15 12.23
N LEU A 230 -3.75 17.08 12.74
CA LEU A 230 -3.62 16.66 14.14
C LEU A 230 -2.17 16.33 14.51
N ILE A 231 -1.48 15.52 13.71
CA ILE A 231 -0.14 15.03 14.02
C ILE A 231 0.98 16.01 13.68
N THR A 232 0.71 17.01 12.84
CA THR A 232 1.67 18.05 12.46
C THR A 232 1.49 19.37 13.22
N GLY A 233 0.53 19.43 14.14
CA GLY A 233 0.26 20.65 14.91
C GLY A 233 -0.42 21.75 14.09
N GLY A 234 -1.30 21.38 13.14
CA GLY A 234 -2.13 22.32 12.38
C GLY A 234 -1.69 22.58 10.93
N LYS A 235 -0.66 21.89 10.42
CA LYS A 235 -0.28 22.02 9.01
C LYS A 235 -1.41 21.56 8.08
N GLU A 236 -1.55 22.22 6.95
CA GLU A 236 -2.49 21.82 5.90
C GLU A 236 -1.95 20.63 5.11
N PHE A 237 -2.77 19.61 4.92
CA PHE A 237 -2.46 18.49 4.02
C PHE A 237 -2.63 18.89 2.57
N LYS A 238 -1.54 18.85 1.82
CA LYS A 238 -1.53 19.06 0.37
C LYS A 238 -1.55 17.71 -0.33
N LYS A 239 -2.53 17.51 -1.23
CA LYS A 239 -2.60 16.30 -2.06
C LYS A 239 -1.35 16.18 -2.91
N TRP A 240 -1.09 14.95 -3.37
CA TRP A 240 -0.05 14.72 -4.35
C TRP A 240 -0.39 15.44 -5.66
N GLU A 241 0.47 16.36 -6.06
CA GLU A 241 0.42 17.06 -7.34
C GLU A 241 1.85 17.08 -7.92
N PRO A 242 2.05 16.65 -9.18
CA PRO A 242 3.36 16.74 -9.81
C PRO A 242 3.73 18.21 -10.00
N ALA A 243 5.02 18.50 -10.01
CA ALA A 243 5.48 19.82 -10.42
C ALA A 243 5.27 20.03 -11.93
N LEU A 244 5.08 21.26 -12.34
CA LEU A 244 4.96 21.64 -13.74
C LEU A 244 6.18 22.40 -14.19
N SER A 245 6.70 22.04 -15.37
CA SER A 245 7.78 22.76 -16.05
C SER A 245 7.32 24.08 -16.63
N ASP A 246 8.23 25.02 -16.73
CA ASP A 246 8.00 26.28 -17.43
C ASP A 246 8.04 26.07 -18.94
N THR A 247 6.88 26.17 -19.59
CA THR A 247 6.74 25.97 -21.04
C THR A 247 7.28 27.13 -21.88
N THR A 248 7.67 28.24 -21.25
CA THR A 248 8.24 29.43 -21.93
C THR A 248 9.75 29.36 -22.10
N LEU A 249 10.40 28.48 -21.32
CA LEU A 249 11.84 28.30 -21.38
C LEU A 249 12.24 27.52 -22.63
N THR A 250 13.29 28.00 -23.29
CA THR A 250 13.93 27.24 -24.37
C THR A 250 14.68 26.06 -23.76
N SER A 251 14.49 24.89 -24.33
CA SER A 251 15.20 23.69 -23.89
C SER A 251 16.70 23.88 -23.96
N LEU A 252 17.42 23.42 -22.94
CA LEU A 252 18.87 23.31 -23.00
C LEU A 252 19.25 22.53 -24.27
N GLU A 253 20.30 23.00 -24.97
CA GLU A 253 20.86 22.24 -26.07
C GLU A 253 21.39 20.90 -25.55
N GLY A 254 20.83 19.78 -26.05
CA GLY A 254 21.29 18.44 -25.71
C GLY A 254 20.28 17.57 -24.96
N ASN A 255 20.77 16.45 -24.48
CA ASN A 255 19.98 15.43 -23.77
C ASN A 255 19.80 15.80 -22.30
N THR A 256 18.73 16.52 -21.95
CA THR A 256 18.42 16.93 -20.58
C THR A 256 18.23 15.74 -19.64
N SER A 257 17.64 14.62 -20.12
CA SER A 257 17.49 13.39 -19.32
C SER A 257 18.83 12.76 -18.97
N GLY A 258 19.79 12.78 -19.89
CA GLY A 258 21.17 12.32 -19.65
C GLY A 258 21.92 13.19 -18.64
N LEU A 259 21.80 14.51 -18.74
CA LEU A 259 22.39 15.44 -17.79
C LEU A 259 21.82 15.23 -16.37
N LEU A 260 20.51 15.10 -16.25
CA LEU A 260 19.86 14.82 -14.98
C LEU A 260 20.29 13.45 -14.41
N TRP A 261 20.41 12.43 -15.26
CA TRP A 261 20.91 11.12 -14.84
C TRP A 261 22.32 11.18 -14.26
N GLU A 262 23.24 11.91 -14.92
CA GLU A 262 24.61 12.09 -14.42
C GLU A 262 24.64 12.85 -13.08
N GLN A 263 23.74 13.83 -12.89
CA GLN A 263 23.57 14.49 -11.61
C GLN A 263 23.10 13.52 -10.53
N MET A 264 22.06 12.72 -10.80
CA MET A 264 21.49 11.78 -9.84
C MET A 264 22.46 10.66 -9.44
N LYS A 265 23.31 10.19 -10.36
CA LYS A 265 24.36 9.21 -10.03
C LYS A 265 25.40 9.73 -9.04
N ARG A 266 25.64 11.05 -9.04
CA ARG A 266 26.56 11.67 -8.07
C ARG A 266 25.93 11.85 -6.69
N GLU A 267 24.62 12.05 -6.66
CA GLU A 267 23.88 12.32 -5.42
C GLU A 267 23.39 11.04 -4.72
N TYR A 268 23.05 9.99 -5.48
CA TYR A 268 22.45 8.75 -4.96
C TYR A 268 23.26 7.51 -5.30
N PRO A 269 23.38 6.55 -4.35
CA PRO A 269 24.06 5.27 -4.55
C PRO A 269 23.19 4.27 -5.34
N ILE A 270 22.86 4.62 -6.58
CA ILE A 270 21.96 3.84 -7.45
C ILE A 270 22.51 2.43 -7.66
N GLY A 271 21.67 1.41 -7.44
CA GLY A 271 22.04 -0.02 -7.56
C GLY A 271 22.61 -0.65 -6.30
N SER A 272 23.16 0.13 -5.35
CA SER A 272 23.78 -0.44 -4.14
C SER A 272 22.73 -0.79 -3.07
N LYS A 273 21.74 0.07 -2.88
CA LYS A 273 20.71 -0.10 -1.85
C LYS A 273 19.41 0.59 -2.26
N GLY A 274 18.30 -0.05 -1.93
CA GLY A 274 16.98 0.53 -2.17
C GLY A 274 16.59 0.51 -3.65
N SER A 275 15.85 1.54 -4.07
CA SER A 275 15.45 1.71 -5.46
C SER A 275 15.52 3.17 -5.88
N PHE A 276 15.80 3.39 -7.15
CA PHE A 276 15.81 4.70 -7.77
C PHE A 276 14.88 4.69 -8.99
N ARG A 277 13.90 5.58 -9.01
CA ARG A 277 12.94 5.72 -10.10
C ARG A 277 13.15 7.05 -10.81
N PHE A 278 13.12 7.00 -12.13
CA PHE A 278 13.22 8.12 -13.02
C PHE A 278 12.00 8.13 -13.95
N ASP A 279 11.14 9.14 -13.83
CA ASP A 279 9.96 9.30 -14.67
C ASP A 279 10.15 10.46 -15.66
N TYR A 280 9.84 10.19 -16.92
CA TYR A 280 9.93 11.16 -18.00
C TYR A 280 8.72 12.10 -18.04
N PRO A 281 8.92 13.37 -18.44
CA PRO A 281 7.82 14.22 -18.85
C PRO A 281 7.07 13.61 -20.04
N LYS A 282 5.73 13.63 -20.00
CA LYS A 282 4.87 13.14 -21.09
C LYS A 282 4.42 14.27 -22.00
N THR A 283 4.29 15.45 -21.43
CA THR A 283 3.86 16.69 -22.12
C THR A 283 4.89 17.78 -21.91
N LYS A 284 4.77 18.88 -22.65
CA LYS A 284 5.66 20.04 -22.50
C LYS A 284 5.56 20.71 -21.13
N SER A 285 4.47 20.49 -20.40
CA SER A 285 4.25 21.05 -19.06
C SER A 285 4.65 20.11 -17.93
N ASP A 286 4.96 18.84 -18.20
CA ASP A 286 5.35 17.92 -17.14
C ASP A 286 6.82 18.17 -16.75
N ALA A 287 7.16 17.92 -15.50
CA ALA A 287 8.53 17.90 -15.01
C ALA A 287 9.09 16.47 -15.02
N PHE A 288 10.41 16.32 -15.05
CA PHE A 288 11.05 15.08 -14.64
C PHE A 288 10.73 14.82 -13.17
N MET A 289 10.42 13.58 -12.83
CA MET A 289 10.32 13.16 -11.44
C MET A 289 11.34 12.08 -11.14
N VAL A 290 12.11 12.26 -10.08
CA VAL A 290 12.95 11.20 -9.53
C VAL A 290 12.45 10.82 -8.14
N CYS A 291 12.52 9.53 -7.83
CA CYS A 291 12.19 9.04 -6.50
C CYS A 291 13.27 8.09 -6.02
N TYR A 292 13.98 8.46 -4.97
CA TYR A 292 14.93 7.59 -4.31
C TYR A 292 14.32 7.00 -3.04
N ASN A 293 14.37 5.69 -2.90
CA ASN A 293 14.04 4.99 -1.66
C ASN A 293 15.28 4.28 -1.12
N PRO A 294 15.90 4.75 -0.04
CA PRO A 294 17.10 4.12 0.54
C PRO A 294 16.84 2.75 1.19
N SER A 295 15.57 2.36 1.31
CA SER A 295 15.15 1.12 1.97
C SER A 295 14.51 0.16 0.99
N ASN A 296 14.85 -1.12 1.09
CA ASN A 296 14.15 -2.19 0.37
C ASN A 296 12.86 -2.64 1.07
N VAL A 297 12.58 -2.11 2.26
CA VAL A 297 11.51 -2.60 3.14
C VAL A 297 10.49 -1.52 3.45
N THR A 298 10.95 -0.33 3.84
CA THR A 298 10.09 0.79 4.25
C THR A 298 9.93 1.82 3.15
N TYR A 299 8.81 2.53 3.17
CA TYR A 299 8.44 3.48 2.14
C TYR A 299 8.42 4.94 2.62
N TYR A 300 8.37 5.19 3.94
CA TYR A 300 8.29 6.55 4.49
C TYR A 300 9.55 7.38 4.27
N THR A 301 10.68 6.72 3.97
CA THR A 301 11.97 7.35 3.67
C THR A 301 12.13 7.79 2.22
N ARG A 302 11.13 7.56 1.38
CA ARG A 302 11.17 7.98 -0.03
C ARG A 302 11.37 9.47 -0.14
N GLU A 303 12.27 9.86 -1.03
CA GLU A 303 12.50 11.23 -1.45
C GLU A 303 12.00 11.41 -2.87
N TYR A 304 11.15 12.41 -3.09
CA TYR A 304 10.62 12.77 -4.40
C TYR A 304 11.16 14.12 -4.77
N ARG A 305 11.76 14.23 -5.95
CA ARG A 305 12.29 15.49 -6.49
C ARG A 305 11.77 15.68 -7.90
N PHE A 306 11.53 16.92 -8.24
CA PHE A 306 11.01 17.30 -9.54
C PHE A 306 11.98 18.28 -10.18
N PHE A 307 12.17 18.15 -11.50
CA PHE A 307 13.09 19.00 -12.24
C PHE A 307 12.41 19.49 -13.50
N ASP A 308 12.56 20.79 -13.76
CA ASP A 308 12.10 21.40 -15.00
C ASP A 308 12.75 20.73 -16.21
N GLN A 309 11.95 20.38 -17.22
CA GLN A 309 12.47 19.61 -18.36
C GLN A 309 13.39 20.40 -19.27
N SER A 310 13.35 21.74 -19.23
CA SER A 310 14.14 22.62 -20.07
C SER A 310 15.40 23.12 -19.37
N SER A 311 15.29 23.57 -18.11
CA SER A 311 16.38 24.18 -17.36
C SER A 311 17.06 23.27 -16.34
N LEU A 312 16.45 22.11 -16.03
CA LEU A 312 16.84 21.21 -14.94
C LEU A 312 16.86 21.84 -13.54
N GLN A 313 16.21 23.01 -13.40
CA GLN A 313 16.00 23.58 -12.07
C GLN A 313 15.08 22.68 -11.23
N GLU A 314 15.42 22.53 -9.96
CA GLU A 314 14.58 21.75 -9.03
C GLU A 314 13.30 22.51 -8.70
N LEU A 315 12.16 21.83 -8.81
CA LEU A 315 10.83 22.37 -8.62
C LEU A 315 10.17 21.77 -7.37
N SER A 316 9.32 22.56 -6.72
CA SER A 316 8.48 22.06 -5.62
C SER A 316 7.30 21.27 -6.17
N GLY A 317 7.04 20.06 -5.65
CA GLY A 317 5.94 19.21 -6.06
C GLY A 317 5.68 18.07 -5.06
N GLY A 318 4.73 17.19 -5.37
CA GLY A 318 4.42 16.02 -4.55
C GLY A 318 3.60 16.31 -3.28
N GLY A 319 3.15 17.54 -3.07
CA GLY A 319 2.34 17.93 -1.92
C GLY A 319 3.03 17.58 -0.58
N SER A 320 2.27 17.06 0.38
CA SER A 320 2.81 16.66 1.70
C SER A 320 3.78 15.47 1.65
N TYR A 321 3.89 14.78 0.50
CA TYR A 321 4.87 13.70 0.29
C TYR A 321 6.16 14.18 -0.38
N GLY A 322 6.13 15.32 -1.08
CA GLY A 322 7.26 15.89 -1.83
C GLY A 322 8.11 16.88 -1.04
N LEU A 323 7.91 17.01 0.27
CA LEU A 323 8.74 17.87 1.12
C LEU A 323 10.19 17.39 1.09
N ASN A 324 11.12 18.32 0.95
CA ASN A 324 12.54 18.01 1.01
C ASN A 324 12.98 17.63 2.45
N ALA A 325 14.13 16.99 2.58
CA ALA A 325 14.62 16.46 3.85
C ALA A 325 14.75 17.52 4.96
N LYS A 326 14.96 18.79 4.59
CA LYS A 326 15.12 19.91 5.55
C LYS A 326 13.78 20.42 6.11
N GLU A 327 12.69 20.21 5.37
CA GLU A 327 11.35 20.71 5.70
C GLU A 327 10.50 19.67 6.44
N ILE A 328 10.91 18.39 6.40
CA ILE A 328 10.17 17.29 7.01
C ILE A 328 10.24 17.34 8.52
N THR A 329 9.08 17.52 9.16
CA THR A 329 8.93 17.41 10.62
C THR A 329 8.66 15.97 11.06
N SER A 330 8.66 15.72 12.39
CA SER A 330 8.28 14.42 12.95
C SER A 330 6.84 14.03 12.61
N GLY A 331 5.91 14.99 12.55
CA GLY A 331 4.53 14.76 12.13
C GLY A 331 4.43 14.35 10.66
N ASP A 332 5.19 15.00 9.77
CA ASP A 332 5.25 14.62 8.36
C ASP A 332 5.79 13.19 8.18
N LYS A 333 6.83 12.83 8.93
CA LYS A 333 7.37 11.45 8.95
C LYS A 333 6.32 10.45 9.43
N LEU A 334 5.62 10.75 10.52
CA LEU A 334 4.57 9.88 11.05
C LEU A 334 3.44 9.68 10.04
N PHE A 335 3.03 10.72 9.32
CA PHE A 335 2.04 10.60 8.25
C PHE A 335 2.52 9.66 7.14
N ARG A 336 3.76 9.84 6.67
CA ARG A 336 4.36 8.98 5.65
C ARG A 336 4.48 7.52 6.10
N MET A 337 4.72 7.28 7.39
CA MET A 337 4.74 5.94 7.99
C MET A 337 3.38 5.22 7.96
N SER A 338 2.28 5.90 7.59
CA SER A 338 0.95 5.27 7.53
C SER A 338 0.94 4.00 6.67
N TYR A 339 1.64 4.00 5.52
CA TYR A 339 1.77 2.82 4.68
C TYR A 339 2.57 1.70 5.38
N ASP A 340 3.66 2.07 6.03
CA ASP A 340 4.55 1.11 6.68
C ASP A 340 3.90 0.48 7.93
N PHE A 341 3.07 1.24 8.65
CA PHE A 341 2.23 0.70 9.72
C PHE A 341 1.10 -0.19 9.17
N HIS A 342 0.47 0.22 8.07
CA HIS A 342 -0.62 -0.54 7.46
C HIS A 342 -0.16 -1.91 6.96
N SER A 343 0.98 -1.95 6.29
CA SER A 343 1.58 -3.17 5.74
C SER A 343 2.40 -3.97 6.76
N GLY A 344 2.75 -3.35 7.91
CA GLY A 344 3.68 -3.90 8.88
C GLY A 344 5.15 -3.72 8.51
N SER A 345 5.47 -3.13 7.35
CA SER A 345 6.85 -2.97 6.86
C SER A 345 7.74 -2.12 7.77
N ILE A 346 7.14 -1.31 8.67
CA ILE A 346 7.88 -0.51 9.65
C ILE A 346 8.83 -1.34 10.52
N PHE A 347 8.49 -2.60 10.81
CA PHE A 347 9.32 -3.55 11.56
C PHE A 347 9.93 -4.64 10.65
N GLY A 348 9.98 -4.41 9.35
CA GLY A 348 10.49 -5.38 8.38
C GLY A 348 9.64 -6.64 8.28
N LEU A 349 10.29 -7.79 8.03
CA LEU A 349 9.61 -9.08 7.89
C LEU A 349 8.79 -9.49 9.13
N PRO A 350 9.27 -9.37 10.39
CA PRO A 350 8.45 -9.64 11.57
C PRO A 350 7.17 -8.82 11.63
N GLY A 351 7.23 -7.54 11.28
CA GLY A 351 6.05 -6.68 11.26
C GLY A 351 5.06 -7.07 10.17
N ARG A 352 5.53 -7.46 8.98
CA ARG A 352 4.65 -7.97 7.89
C ARG A 352 4.00 -9.30 8.27
N ILE A 353 4.73 -10.21 8.94
CA ILE A 353 4.15 -11.44 9.49
C ILE A 353 3.05 -11.11 10.51
N LEU A 354 3.30 -10.16 11.42
CA LEU A 354 2.29 -9.72 12.38
C LEU A 354 1.06 -9.14 11.69
N ALA A 355 1.23 -8.24 10.72
CA ALA A 355 0.12 -7.65 9.96
C ALA A 355 -0.69 -8.72 9.20
N PHE A 356 -0.02 -9.71 8.60
CA PHE A 356 -0.65 -10.87 7.97
C PHE A 356 -1.49 -11.68 8.96
N LEU A 357 -0.93 -12.06 10.11
CA LEU A 357 -1.64 -12.83 11.14
C LEU A 357 -2.84 -12.07 11.71
N VAL A 358 -2.68 -10.77 11.97
CA VAL A 358 -3.77 -9.89 12.39
C VAL A 358 -4.87 -9.84 11.33
N SER A 359 -4.52 -9.66 10.05
CA SER A 359 -5.48 -9.64 8.95
C SER A 359 -6.21 -10.97 8.79
N LEU A 360 -5.51 -12.10 8.96
CA LEU A 360 -6.13 -13.43 8.92
C LEU A 360 -7.15 -13.62 10.06
N VAL A 361 -6.82 -13.15 11.27
CA VAL A 361 -7.75 -13.13 12.39
C VAL A 361 -8.94 -12.22 12.06
N ILE A 362 -8.72 -10.99 11.56
CA ILE A 362 -9.79 -10.07 11.14
C ILE A 362 -10.75 -10.76 10.14
N ALA A 363 -10.22 -11.49 9.15
CA ALA A 363 -11.03 -12.24 8.20
C ALA A 363 -11.89 -13.32 8.87
N SER A 364 -11.40 -13.94 9.94
CA SER A 364 -12.13 -14.97 10.68
C SER A 364 -13.28 -14.43 11.56
N LEU A 365 -13.19 -13.15 12.00
CA LEU A 365 -14.15 -12.58 12.95
C LEU A 365 -15.59 -12.48 12.41
N PRO A 366 -15.86 -12.07 11.16
CA PRO A 366 -17.22 -12.10 10.61
C PRO A 366 -17.81 -13.52 10.60
N ILE A 367 -17.02 -14.52 10.23
CA ILE A 367 -17.45 -15.93 10.18
C ILE A 367 -17.83 -16.43 11.57
N THR A 368 -16.92 -16.27 12.54
CA THR A 368 -17.14 -16.70 13.92
C THR A 368 -18.31 -15.93 14.56
N GLY A 369 -18.47 -14.65 14.23
CA GLY A 369 -19.57 -13.80 14.68
C GLY A 369 -20.93 -14.28 14.18
N VAL A 370 -21.05 -14.61 12.87
CA VAL A 370 -22.26 -15.17 12.27
C VAL A 370 -22.63 -16.52 12.91
N ILE A 371 -21.65 -17.40 13.16
CA ILE A 371 -21.86 -18.68 13.83
C ILE A 371 -22.42 -18.47 15.25
N ILE A 372 -21.87 -17.51 16.01
CA ILE A 372 -22.36 -17.17 17.37
C ILE A 372 -23.82 -16.70 17.30
N TRP A 373 -24.14 -15.79 16.37
CA TRP A 373 -25.50 -15.24 16.21
C TRP A 373 -26.50 -16.33 15.82
N TRP A 374 -26.19 -17.12 14.81
CA TRP A 374 -27.08 -18.18 14.29
C TRP A 374 -27.43 -19.20 15.35
N ARG A 375 -26.42 -19.68 16.09
CA ARG A 375 -26.64 -20.65 17.19
C ARG A 375 -27.49 -20.10 18.33
N LYS A 376 -27.33 -18.82 18.69
CA LYS A 376 -28.19 -18.17 19.68
C LYS A 376 -29.64 -18.07 19.21
N LYS A 377 -29.87 -17.78 17.92
CA LYS A 377 -31.22 -17.72 17.34
C LYS A 377 -31.89 -19.10 17.36
N LYS A 378 -31.16 -20.15 17.00
CA LYS A 378 -31.68 -21.54 17.02
C LYS A 378 -32.05 -22.02 18.44
N LYS A 379 -31.27 -21.62 19.47
CA LYS A 379 -31.56 -21.97 20.88
C LYS A 379 -32.78 -21.23 21.47
N LYS A 380 -33.19 -20.11 20.91
CA LYS A 380 -34.40 -19.37 21.36
C LYS A 380 -35.69 -19.88 20.69
N ARG A 381 -35.59 -20.71 19.64
CA ARG A 381 -36.72 -21.29 18.93
C ARG A 381 -37.09 -22.69 19.43
N LYS A 382 -36.21 -23.31 20.22
CA LYS A 382 -36.45 -24.50 21.01
C LYS A 382 -36.80 -24.12 22.46
#